data_597aafab7724b451e13e4b7012f16b3e
#
_entry.id   597aafab7724b451e13e4b7012f16b3e
#
_cell.length_a   1.000
_cell.length_b   1.000
_cell.length_c   1.000
_cell.angle_alpha   90.00
_cell.angle_beta   90.00
_cell.angle_gamma   90.00
#
_symmetry.space_group_name_H-M   'P 1'
#
loop_
_entity.id
_entity.type
_entity.pdbx_description
1 polymer ?
#
loop_
_entity_poly.entity_id
_entity_poly.type
_entity_poly.pdbx_seq_one_letter_code
_entity_poly.pdbx_strand_id
1 'polypeptide(L)'
;MAFANGKKIKLIAGFVASKLIYLKKSKSYFPQSEIKGKKYGMEMDGYLSDPGTTKHGIVADPDSINQPKIAAVMDNMNTSCELDLWDDLVEVDSFVDEIAKPRGINLALSVQKEVMELNMCRSAQAVVVTSAGFPLLTKAAKALDALEVGGSKVCFQDPDILGTIAESGLSRFIPSDKMKEIYEDAYLGQYSGAAQVEIANTPIINTTGMDAAPTISAQVIKDADNNVIGLKPIKTVSGSGTGSLIAGVPYKVTGLKIRAASGIESDKDYIVIYNKELTGVDGNKNPVYDYGIPELRLTVKGKGTNNANAWMEHNTLTGALSGDVATFTLTPLLTASKKYAVGQCRTQDCLGYDQYKFGNLPGSDDSDVATVDGVTVKMMQFNNGKNGVKLIRLDMTFCAKLYDHRESVTTYTLLGDA
;
A
#
# COMPACT_ATOMS: atom_id res chain seq x y z
N MET A 1 33.18 18.50 -20.17
CA MET A 1 32.98 17.09 -20.58
C MET A 1 31.51 16.78 -20.45
N ALA A 2 30.80 16.50 -21.55
CA ALA A 2 29.48 15.93 -21.47
C ALA A 2 29.64 14.53 -20.86
N PHE A 3 29.14 14.35 -19.66
CA PHE A 3 29.14 13.03 -19.03
C PHE A 3 28.40 12.05 -19.92
N ALA A 4 28.93 10.84 -20.08
CA ALA A 4 28.19 9.73 -20.67
C ALA A 4 27.07 9.31 -19.71
N ASN A 5 26.11 10.25 -19.47
CA ASN A 5 25.07 10.16 -18.44
C ASN A 5 24.19 8.93 -18.64
N GLY A 6 23.95 8.54 -19.90
CA GLY A 6 23.05 7.42 -20.21
C GLY A 6 23.51 6.05 -19.70
N LYS A 7 24.82 5.78 -19.58
CA LYS A 7 25.29 4.52 -18.98
C LYS A 7 25.21 4.55 -17.47
N LYS A 8 25.56 5.69 -16.86
CA LYS A 8 25.59 5.85 -15.40
C LYS A 8 24.19 5.81 -14.80
N ILE A 9 23.25 6.53 -15.38
CA ILE A 9 21.87 6.51 -14.87
C ILE A 9 21.22 5.14 -15.03
N LYS A 10 21.58 4.36 -16.07
CA LYS A 10 21.10 2.97 -16.19
C LYS A 10 21.63 2.08 -15.09
N LEU A 11 22.87 2.24 -14.68
CA LEU A 11 23.43 1.50 -13.54
C LEU A 11 22.70 1.87 -12.25
N ILE A 12 22.52 3.18 -12.00
CA ILE A 12 21.78 3.67 -10.83
C ILE A 12 20.34 3.12 -10.84
N ALA A 13 19.64 3.20 -11.96
CA ALA A 13 18.29 2.66 -12.11
C ALA A 13 18.23 1.14 -11.85
N GLY A 14 19.24 0.39 -12.25
CA GLY A 14 19.37 -1.03 -11.94
C GLY A 14 19.50 -1.30 -10.43
N PHE A 15 20.32 -0.53 -9.73
CA PHE A 15 20.45 -0.63 -8.26
C PHE A 15 19.15 -0.25 -7.55
N VAL A 16 18.51 0.84 -7.96
CA VAL A 16 17.19 1.26 -7.46
C VAL A 16 16.18 0.15 -7.69
N ALA A 17 16.09 -0.39 -8.89
CA ALA A 17 15.18 -1.46 -9.24
C ALA A 17 15.38 -2.72 -8.37
N SER A 18 16.64 -3.07 -8.03
CA SER A 18 16.91 -4.25 -7.19
C SER A 18 16.35 -4.13 -5.77
N LYS A 19 16.11 -2.92 -5.27
CA LYS A 19 15.62 -2.66 -3.90
C LYS A 19 14.11 -2.46 -3.80
N LEU A 20 13.41 -2.23 -4.90
CA LEU A 20 11.95 -2.02 -4.92
C LEU A 20 11.16 -3.33 -4.97
N ILE A 21 11.43 -4.25 -4.05
CA ILE A 21 10.87 -5.61 -4.04
C ILE A 21 9.35 -5.59 -3.88
N TYR A 22 8.83 -4.77 -2.95
CA TYR A 22 7.39 -4.63 -2.69
C TYR A 22 6.65 -4.06 -3.90
N LEU A 23 7.24 -3.07 -4.57
CA LEU A 23 6.63 -2.35 -5.69
C LEU A 23 6.69 -3.15 -7.01
N LYS A 24 7.68 -4.01 -7.20
CA LYS A 24 7.74 -4.93 -8.36
C LYS A 24 6.57 -5.92 -8.44
N LYS A 25 5.90 -6.15 -7.33
CA LYS A 25 4.72 -7.04 -7.23
C LYS A 25 3.42 -6.22 -7.20
N SER A 26 3.28 -5.29 -8.15
CA SER A 26 2.13 -4.40 -8.32
C SER A 26 1.68 -4.38 -9.78
N LYS A 27 0.53 -3.77 -10.03
CA LYS A 27 -0.07 -3.61 -11.37
C LYS A 27 -0.14 -2.14 -11.74
N SER A 28 -0.01 -1.83 -13.03
CA SER A 28 -0.25 -0.51 -13.56
C SER A 28 -1.76 -0.25 -13.65
N TYR A 29 -2.21 0.84 -13.02
CA TYR A 29 -3.60 1.30 -13.07
C TYR A 29 -3.74 2.74 -13.54
N PHE A 30 -2.62 3.50 -13.57
CA PHE A 30 -2.59 4.91 -13.86
C PHE A 30 -1.71 5.17 -15.09
N PRO A 31 -2.25 4.98 -16.31
CA PRO A 31 -1.42 5.01 -17.51
C PRO A 31 -0.80 6.38 -17.75
N GLN A 32 0.42 6.39 -18.26
CA GLN A 32 1.16 7.63 -18.56
C GLN A 32 0.45 8.55 -19.57
N SER A 33 -0.48 8.01 -20.37
CA SER A 33 -1.29 8.80 -21.31
C SER A 33 -2.19 9.83 -20.63
N GLU A 34 -2.56 9.63 -19.37
CA GLU A 34 -3.42 10.54 -18.61
C GLU A 34 -2.67 11.68 -17.93
N ILE A 35 -1.33 11.70 -18.03
CA ILE A 35 -0.50 12.74 -17.40
C ILE A 35 -0.64 14.11 -18.09
N LYS A 36 -1.19 14.18 -19.31
CA LYS A 36 -1.32 15.46 -20.02
C LYS A 36 -2.10 16.48 -19.16
N GLY A 37 -1.39 17.54 -18.74
CA GLY A 37 -1.95 18.60 -17.88
C GLY A 37 -1.94 18.30 -16.38
N LYS A 38 -1.53 17.13 -15.94
CA LYS A 38 -1.37 16.82 -14.52
C LYS A 38 -0.07 17.41 -13.99
N LYS A 39 -0.09 17.80 -12.71
CA LYS A 39 1.06 18.35 -11.99
C LYS A 39 1.32 17.51 -10.76
N TYR A 40 2.51 17.63 -10.18
CA TYR A 40 2.85 17.06 -8.89
C TYR A 40 1.80 17.42 -7.84
N GLY A 41 1.35 16.44 -7.06
CA GLY A 41 0.31 16.59 -6.06
C GLY A 41 -1.13 16.53 -6.59
N MET A 42 -1.33 16.29 -7.89
CA MET A 42 -2.66 16.07 -8.45
C MET A 42 -3.08 14.61 -8.39
N GLU A 43 -4.39 14.39 -8.37
CA GLU A 43 -4.96 13.05 -8.39
C GLU A 43 -4.88 12.42 -9.78
N MET A 44 -4.53 11.13 -9.76
CA MET A 44 -4.61 10.21 -10.89
C MET A 44 -5.78 9.25 -10.66
N ASP A 45 -6.56 9.02 -11.70
CA ASP A 45 -7.77 8.23 -11.64
C ASP A 45 -7.50 6.79 -12.09
N GLY A 46 -7.94 5.84 -11.31
CA GLY A 46 -8.01 4.44 -11.66
C GLY A 46 -9.42 3.90 -11.42
N TYR A 47 -9.77 2.81 -12.10
CA TYR A 47 -11.10 2.23 -12.01
C TYR A 47 -11.01 0.77 -11.58
N LEU A 48 -11.83 0.39 -10.59
CA LEU A 48 -11.99 -1.03 -10.24
C LEU A 48 -12.67 -1.78 -11.39
N SER A 49 -12.25 -3.01 -11.61
CA SER A 49 -12.96 -3.91 -12.52
C SER A 49 -14.34 -4.23 -11.98
N ASP A 50 -15.35 -4.23 -12.86
CA ASP A 50 -16.70 -4.68 -12.55
C ASP A 50 -16.84 -6.14 -12.96
N PRO A 51 -16.92 -7.10 -12.03
CA PRO A 51 -17.09 -8.51 -12.37
C PRO A 51 -18.49 -8.83 -12.90
N GLY A 52 -19.44 -7.87 -12.83
CA GLY A 52 -20.83 -8.07 -13.22
C GLY A 52 -21.59 -9.05 -12.32
N THR A 53 -22.80 -9.40 -12.71
CA THR A 53 -23.60 -10.42 -12.02
C THR A 53 -23.88 -11.60 -12.93
N THR A 54 -23.69 -12.83 -12.43
CA THR A 54 -24.08 -14.04 -13.15
C THR A 54 -25.55 -14.33 -12.91
N LYS A 55 -26.34 -14.43 -13.98
CA LYS A 55 -27.76 -14.72 -13.92
C LYS A 55 -28.07 -16.13 -14.44
N HIS A 56 -29.02 -16.78 -13.84
CA HIS A 56 -29.45 -18.10 -14.28
C HIS A 56 -30.68 -17.95 -15.22
N GLY A 57 -30.59 -18.51 -16.43
CA GLY A 57 -31.67 -18.48 -17.40
C GLY A 57 -31.20 -18.34 -18.83
N ILE A 58 -32.12 -18.49 -19.80
CA ILE A 58 -31.83 -18.40 -21.24
C ILE A 58 -31.92 -16.94 -21.72
N VAL A 59 -32.64 -16.09 -21.02
CA VAL A 59 -32.79 -14.68 -21.40
C VAL A 59 -31.70 -13.86 -20.74
N ALA A 60 -30.87 -13.21 -21.56
CA ALA A 60 -29.87 -12.27 -21.08
C ALA A 60 -30.52 -10.94 -20.70
N ASP A 61 -30.43 -10.59 -19.44
CA ASP A 61 -30.85 -9.30 -18.93
C ASP A 61 -29.57 -8.49 -18.60
N PRO A 62 -29.21 -7.47 -19.39
CA PRO A 62 -27.93 -6.78 -19.25
C PRO A 62 -27.85 -5.98 -17.95
N ASP A 63 -26.69 -6.07 -17.29
CA ASP A 63 -26.37 -5.24 -16.14
C ASP A 63 -25.78 -3.91 -16.56
N SER A 64 -25.99 -2.88 -15.76
CA SER A 64 -25.27 -1.62 -15.92
C SER A 64 -23.83 -1.77 -15.42
N ILE A 65 -22.87 -1.33 -16.20
CA ILE A 65 -21.46 -1.29 -15.79
C ILE A 65 -21.29 -0.25 -14.67
N ASN A 66 -20.80 -0.69 -13.53
CA ASN A 66 -20.52 0.18 -12.39
C ASN A 66 -19.06 0.03 -11.96
N GLN A 67 -18.19 0.84 -12.53
CA GLN A 67 -16.77 0.89 -12.20
C GLN A 67 -16.49 2.04 -11.23
N PRO A 68 -16.29 1.76 -9.94
CA PRO A 68 -15.97 2.79 -8.98
C PRO A 68 -14.58 3.35 -9.27
N LYS A 69 -14.51 4.68 -9.24
CA LYS A 69 -13.27 5.43 -9.37
C LYS A 69 -12.47 5.35 -8.07
N ILE A 70 -11.18 5.12 -8.20
CA ILE A 70 -10.21 5.22 -7.11
C ILE A 70 -9.15 6.23 -7.53
N ALA A 71 -8.97 7.26 -6.71
CA ALA A 71 -7.97 8.27 -6.95
C ALA A 71 -6.70 8.00 -6.13
N ALA A 72 -5.56 8.25 -6.73
CA ALA A 72 -4.27 8.23 -6.03
C ALA A 72 -3.51 9.52 -6.37
N VAL A 73 -2.85 10.10 -5.38
CA VAL A 73 -2.10 11.33 -5.54
C VAL A 73 -0.70 11.04 -6.09
N MET A 74 -0.29 11.84 -7.05
CA MET A 74 1.05 11.76 -7.63
C MET A 74 2.07 12.35 -6.66
N ASP A 75 3.07 11.54 -6.29
CA ASP A 75 4.15 11.89 -5.37
C ASP A 75 5.50 11.93 -6.08
N ASN A 76 6.46 12.65 -5.48
CA ASN A 76 7.83 12.71 -5.94
C ASN A 76 8.78 12.65 -4.75
N MET A 77 9.67 11.70 -4.77
CA MET A 77 10.78 11.63 -3.82
C MET A 77 12.10 11.87 -4.53
N ASN A 78 12.97 12.59 -3.87
CA ASN A 78 14.26 12.96 -4.45
C ASN A 78 15.39 12.92 -3.43
N THR A 79 16.59 12.78 -3.95
CA THR A 79 17.84 12.96 -3.20
C THR A 79 18.80 13.82 -4.01
N SER A 80 19.52 14.70 -3.35
CA SER A 80 20.46 15.59 -4.02
C SER A 80 21.80 15.64 -3.30
N CYS A 81 22.87 15.93 -4.03
CA CYS A 81 24.18 16.20 -3.49
C CYS A 81 24.81 17.38 -4.20
N GLU A 82 25.58 18.13 -3.44
CA GLU A 82 26.47 19.16 -3.96
C GLU A 82 27.87 18.57 -4.15
N LEU A 83 28.45 18.84 -5.30
CA LEU A 83 29.85 18.51 -5.62
C LEU A 83 30.61 19.80 -5.83
N ASP A 84 31.74 19.93 -5.18
CA ASP A 84 32.63 21.04 -5.44
C ASP A 84 33.40 20.82 -6.76
N LEU A 85 33.78 21.88 -7.46
CA LEU A 85 34.49 21.79 -8.73
C LEU A 85 35.79 20.99 -8.64
N TRP A 86 36.39 20.95 -7.45
CA TRP A 86 37.60 20.19 -7.16
C TRP A 86 37.37 18.68 -7.07
N ASP A 87 36.16 18.27 -6.70
CA ASP A 87 35.74 16.86 -6.67
C ASP A 87 35.50 16.27 -8.07
N ASP A 88 35.27 17.13 -9.09
CA ASP A 88 35.17 16.72 -10.50
C ASP A 88 36.49 16.22 -11.10
N LEU A 89 37.62 16.42 -10.41
CA LEU A 89 38.93 15.88 -10.78
C LEU A 89 39.15 14.44 -10.29
N VAL A 90 38.28 13.93 -9.42
CA VAL A 90 38.33 12.54 -8.95
C VAL A 90 37.70 11.65 -10.03
N GLU A 91 38.32 10.52 -10.30
CA GLU A 91 37.93 9.60 -11.36
C GLU A 91 36.42 9.27 -11.38
N VAL A 92 35.86 9.36 -12.57
CA VAL A 92 34.43 9.26 -12.84
C VAL A 92 33.78 7.93 -12.34
N ASP A 93 34.56 6.87 -12.20
CA ASP A 93 34.07 5.58 -11.73
C ASP A 93 33.80 5.58 -10.22
N SER A 94 34.61 6.33 -9.44
CA SER A 94 34.39 6.46 -8.00
C SER A 94 33.10 7.21 -7.66
N PHE A 95 32.71 8.21 -8.47
CA PHE A 95 31.46 8.95 -8.27
C PHE A 95 30.22 8.04 -8.31
N VAL A 96 30.16 7.10 -9.26
CA VAL A 96 29.00 6.20 -9.39
C VAL A 96 28.92 5.27 -8.20
N ASP A 97 30.03 4.68 -7.77
CA ASP A 97 30.02 3.68 -6.70
C ASP A 97 29.96 4.32 -5.30
N GLU A 98 30.63 5.42 -5.07
CA GLU A 98 30.73 6.05 -3.75
C GLU A 98 29.58 7.00 -3.43
N ILE A 99 29.00 7.68 -4.43
CA ILE A 99 28.00 8.71 -4.22
C ILE A 99 26.65 8.33 -4.82
N ALA A 100 26.60 8.06 -6.11
CA ALA A 100 25.34 7.93 -6.82
C ALA A 100 24.59 6.63 -6.48
N LYS A 101 25.31 5.51 -6.34
CA LYS A 101 24.73 4.21 -5.97
C LYS A 101 24.14 4.19 -4.55
N PRO A 102 24.85 4.62 -3.48
CA PRO A 102 24.28 4.68 -2.14
C PRO A 102 23.05 5.59 -2.07
N ARG A 103 23.08 6.74 -2.75
CA ARG A 103 21.94 7.65 -2.80
C ARG A 103 20.75 7.08 -3.57
N GLY A 104 21.00 6.42 -4.68
CA GLY A 104 19.95 5.70 -5.43
C GLY A 104 19.31 4.59 -4.60
N ILE A 105 20.08 3.82 -3.87
CA ILE A 105 19.58 2.79 -2.95
C ILE A 105 18.74 3.43 -1.83
N ASN A 106 19.22 4.50 -1.22
CA ASN A 106 18.47 5.21 -0.18
C ASN A 106 17.15 5.79 -0.71
N LEU A 107 17.16 6.37 -1.90
CA LEU A 107 15.96 6.84 -2.57
C LEU A 107 14.95 5.70 -2.77
N ALA A 108 15.40 4.54 -3.26
CA ALA A 108 14.56 3.37 -3.46
C ALA A 108 13.92 2.88 -2.16
N LEU A 109 14.72 2.75 -1.11
CA LEU A 109 14.24 2.31 0.20
C LEU A 109 13.25 3.31 0.81
N SER A 110 13.49 4.61 0.63
CA SER A 110 12.58 5.66 1.10
C SER A 110 11.24 5.63 0.37
N VAL A 111 11.25 5.49 -0.97
CA VAL A 111 10.02 5.32 -1.77
C VAL A 111 9.27 4.07 -1.35
N GLN A 112 9.95 2.94 -1.22
CA GLN A 112 9.33 1.69 -0.79
C GLN A 112 8.71 1.81 0.60
N LYS A 113 9.43 2.39 1.56
CA LYS A 113 8.95 2.61 2.93
C LYS A 113 7.69 3.48 2.94
N GLU A 114 7.68 4.60 2.22
CA GLU A 114 6.53 5.49 2.13
C GLU A 114 5.29 4.77 1.57
N VAL A 115 5.46 4.05 0.47
CA VAL A 115 4.35 3.29 -0.13
C VAL A 115 3.86 2.17 0.81
N MET A 116 4.77 1.52 1.54
CA MET A 116 4.40 0.50 2.53
C MET A 116 3.61 1.10 3.68
N GLU A 117 4.07 2.20 4.27
CA GLU A 117 3.37 2.89 5.36
C GLU A 117 1.95 3.33 4.96
N LEU A 118 1.77 3.78 3.72
CA LEU A 118 0.47 4.20 3.21
C LEU A 118 -0.46 3.02 2.87
N ASN A 119 0.05 1.87 2.47
CA ASN A 119 -0.76 0.81 1.86
C ASN A 119 -0.78 -0.53 2.61
N MET A 120 0.26 -0.90 3.39
CA MET A 120 0.26 -2.19 4.11
C MET A 120 -0.86 -2.26 5.16
N CYS A 121 -1.21 -1.14 5.77
CA CYS A 121 -2.26 -1.04 6.78
C CYS A 121 -3.61 -0.61 6.20
N ARG A 122 -3.96 -0.99 4.96
CA ARG A 122 -5.25 -0.62 4.33
C ARG A 122 -6.12 -1.82 3.97
N SER A 123 -5.82 -2.98 4.46
CA SER A 123 -6.57 -4.20 4.18
C SER A 123 -7.93 -4.20 4.90
N ALA A 124 -8.92 -4.84 4.28
CA ALA A 124 -10.23 -5.08 4.91
C ALA A 124 -10.23 -6.28 5.86
N GLN A 125 -9.09 -6.96 6.00
CA GLN A 125 -8.89 -8.07 6.91
C GLN A 125 -7.56 -7.93 7.65
N ALA A 126 -7.51 -8.51 8.86
CA ALA A 126 -6.30 -8.54 9.68
C ALA A 126 -6.12 -9.92 10.32
N VAL A 127 -4.88 -10.37 10.40
CA VAL A 127 -4.48 -11.57 11.12
C VAL A 127 -3.50 -11.16 12.22
N VAL A 128 -3.87 -11.43 13.47
CA VAL A 128 -3.05 -11.12 14.63
C VAL A 128 -2.51 -12.41 15.24
N VAL A 129 -1.22 -12.45 15.49
CA VAL A 129 -0.55 -13.56 16.16
C VAL A 129 0.33 -13.06 17.31
N THR A 130 0.45 -13.87 18.34
CA THR A 130 1.28 -13.59 19.52
C THR A 130 2.73 -14.03 19.35
N SER A 131 3.00 -14.89 18.36
CA SER A 131 4.35 -15.36 18.03
C SER A 131 4.47 -15.62 16.53
N ALA A 132 5.65 -15.36 15.97
CA ALA A 132 5.96 -15.74 14.60
C ALA A 132 5.92 -17.27 14.43
N GLY A 133 5.33 -17.74 13.35
CA GLY A 133 5.22 -19.17 13.05
C GLY A 133 4.40 -19.43 11.79
N PHE A 134 4.43 -20.66 11.27
CA PHE A 134 3.65 -21.07 10.09
C PHE A 134 2.15 -20.76 10.17
N PRO A 135 1.49 -20.78 11.35
CA PRO A 135 0.08 -20.38 11.43
C PRO A 135 -0.20 -18.96 10.94
N LEU A 136 0.76 -18.02 11.04
CA LEU A 136 0.62 -16.67 10.50
C LEU A 136 0.39 -16.70 8.99
N LEU A 137 1.28 -17.38 8.26
CA LEU A 137 1.23 -17.47 6.79
C LEU A 137 -0.02 -18.22 6.31
N THR A 138 -0.35 -19.32 6.98
CA THR A 138 -1.56 -20.11 6.66
C THR A 138 -2.84 -19.31 6.90
N LYS A 139 -2.95 -18.59 8.01
CA LYS A 139 -4.12 -17.78 8.32
C LYS A 139 -4.27 -16.63 7.33
N ALA A 140 -3.17 -15.96 6.96
CA ALA A 140 -3.19 -14.87 5.99
C ALA A 140 -3.64 -15.35 4.59
N ALA A 141 -3.10 -16.46 4.10
CA ALA A 141 -3.51 -17.04 2.82
C ALA A 141 -4.98 -17.49 2.83
N LYS A 142 -5.42 -18.20 3.90
CA LYS A 142 -6.80 -18.64 4.06
C LYS A 142 -7.79 -17.49 4.20
N ALA A 143 -7.38 -16.36 4.77
CA ALA A 143 -8.24 -15.18 4.84
C ALA A 143 -8.56 -14.61 3.46
N LEU A 144 -7.59 -14.63 2.52
CA LEU A 144 -7.84 -14.29 1.13
C LEU A 144 -8.73 -15.32 0.44
N ASP A 145 -8.49 -16.62 0.66
CA ASP A 145 -9.32 -17.69 0.08
C ASP A 145 -10.77 -17.60 0.56
N ALA A 146 -10.99 -17.24 1.81
CA ALA A 146 -12.34 -17.08 2.38
C ALA A 146 -13.14 -15.93 1.74
N LEU A 147 -12.47 -15.00 1.05
CA LEU A 147 -13.11 -13.95 0.25
C LEU A 147 -13.09 -14.24 -1.25
N GLU A 148 -12.81 -15.49 -1.63
CA GLU A 148 -12.79 -15.94 -3.02
C GLU A 148 -11.84 -15.10 -3.91
N VAL A 149 -10.74 -14.63 -3.33
CA VAL A 149 -9.73 -13.84 -4.03
C VAL A 149 -8.91 -14.76 -4.91
N GLY A 150 -9.02 -14.56 -6.22
CA GLY A 150 -8.23 -15.27 -7.22
C GLY A 150 -6.85 -14.65 -7.43
N GLY A 151 -6.02 -15.34 -8.23
CA GLY A 151 -4.71 -14.82 -8.67
C GLY A 151 -3.54 -15.22 -7.80
N SER A 152 -2.35 -14.75 -8.19
CA SER A 152 -1.09 -15.04 -7.50
C SER A 152 -0.98 -14.23 -6.20
N LYS A 153 -0.85 -14.92 -5.10
CA LYS A 153 -0.72 -14.34 -3.76
C LYS A 153 0.74 -14.17 -3.38
N VAL A 154 1.06 -13.05 -2.76
CA VAL A 154 2.39 -12.72 -2.26
C VAL A 154 2.26 -12.23 -0.82
N CYS A 155 3.03 -12.82 0.09
CA CYS A 155 3.13 -12.41 1.48
C CYS A 155 4.45 -11.70 1.71
N PHE A 156 4.39 -10.48 2.21
CA PHE A 156 5.53 -9.66 2.59
C PHE A 156 5.65 -9.65 4.11
N GLN A 157 6.80 -10.05 4.61
CA GLN A 157 7.07 -10.12 6.04
C GLN A 157 8.46 -9.55 6.35
N ASP A 158 8.61 -9.09 7.58
CA ASP A 158 9.90 -8.66 8.09
C ASP A 158 10.91 -9.83 8.11
N PRO A 159 12.22 -9.58 7.87
CA PRO A 159 13.26 -10.60 7.92
C PRO A 159 13.29 -11.39 9.22
N ASP A 160 13.17 -10.71 10.36
CA ASP A 160 13.19 -11.36 11.68
C ASP A 160 11.99 -12.29 11.87
N ILE A 161 10.82 -11.91 11.34
CA ILE A 161 9.60 -12.73 11.39
C ILE A 161 9.77 -13.97 10.50
N LEU A 162 10.25 -13.80 9.26
CA LEU A 162 10.48 -14.93 8.35
C LEU A 162 11.59 -15.86 8.87
N GLY A 163 12.67 -15.32 9.41
CA GLY A 163 13.73 -16.09 10.05
C GLY A 163 13.21 -16.96 11.19
N THR A 164 12.43 -16.38 12.10
CA THR A 164 11.79 -17.12 13.20
C THR A 164 10.84 -18.20 12.70
N ILE A 165 10.08 -17.94 11.63
CA ILE A 165 9.20 -18.93 11.01
C ILE A 165 10.02 -20.08 10.42
N ALA A 166 11.10 -19.77 9.70
CA ALA A 166 11.99 -20.75 9.12
C ALA A 166 12.60 -21.66 10.20
N GLU A 167 13.14 -21.09 11.28
CA GLU A 167 13.69 -21.82 12.40
C GLU A 167 12.67 -22.74 13.09
N SER A 168 11.45 -22.26 13.30
CA SER A 168 10.39 -23.02 13.97
C SER A 168 9.89 -24.21 13.16
N GLY A 169 10.02 -24.18 11.85
CA GLY A 169 9.48 -25.17 10.91
C GLY A 169 10.49 -26.19 10.41
N LEU A 170 11.76 -25.85 10.44
CA LEU A 170 12.84 -26.68 9.87
C LEU A 170 12.91 -28.09 10.43
N SER A 171 12.47 -28.30 11.68
CA SER A 171 12.57 -29.61 12.34
C SER A 171 11.44 -30.58 12.00
N ARG A 172 10.36 -30.17 11.33
CA ARG A 172 9.13 -30.99 11.29
C ARG A 172 8.50 -31.25 9.91
N PHE A 173 8.71 -30.45 8.87
CA PHE A 173 7.81 -30.50 7.71
C PHE A 173 8.44 -30.31 6.32
N ILE A 174 9.75 -30.22 6.17
CA ILE A 174 10.36 -29.90 4.89
C ILE A 174 11.10 -31.12 4.33
N PRO A 175 10.81 -31.53 3.07
CA PRO A 175 11.58 -32.55 2.39
C PRO A 175 13.07 -32.16 2.34
N SER A 176 13.96 -33.15 2.50
CA SER A 176 15.41 -32.95 2.60
C SER A 176 16.01 -32.11 1.47
N ASP A 177 15.43 -32.18 0.28
CA ASP A 177 15.92 -31.49 -0.92
C ASP A 177 15.69 -29.97 -0.88
N LYS A 178 14.62 -29.53 -0.19
CA LYS A 178 14.33 -28.10 0.01
C LYS A 178 14.95 -27.52 1.27
N MET A 179 15.37 -28.36 2.20
CA MET A 179 16.04 -27.91 3.41
C MET A 179 17.34 -27.16 3.10
N LYS A 180 18.05 -27.58 2.07
CA LYS A 180 19.30 -26.96 1.66
C LYS A 180 19.10 -25.51 1.20
N GLU A 181 18.10 -25.24 0.36
CA GLU A 181 17.78 -23.88 -0.13
C GLU A 181 17.35 -22.96 1.01
N ILE A 182 16.60 -23.47 1.99
CA ILE A 182 16.16 -22.70 3.15
C ILE A 182 17.32 -22.39 4.09
N TYR A 183 18.26 -23.31 4.28
CA TYR A 183 19.44 -23.08 5.11
C TYR A 183 20.47 -22.15 4.48
N GLU A 184 20.65 -22.24 3.14
CA GLU A 184 21.65 -21.44 2.44
C GLU A 184 21.14 -20.03 2.14
N ASP A 185 19.84 -19.87 1.78
CA ASP A 185 19.30 -18.61 1.27
C ASP A 185 18.19 -17.99 2.12
N ALA A 186 17.80 -18.63 3.26
CA ALA A 186 16.63 -18.25 4.08
C ALA A 186 15.32 -18.12 3.28
N TYR A 187 15.24 -18.79 2.12
CA TYR A 187 14.14 -18.68 1.18
C TYR A 187 13.03 -19.68 1.51
N LEU A 188 11.92 -19.21 2.06
CA LEU A 188 10.74 -20.06 2.34
C LEU A 188 9.96 -20.47 1.09
N GLY A 189 10.26 -19.85 -0.05
CA GLY A 189 9.62 -20.17 -1.32
C GLY A 189 8.13 -19.88 -1.32
N GLN A 190 7.33 -20.87 -1.77
CA GLN A 190 5.88 -20.77 -1.81
C GLN A 190 5.30 -21.63 -0.66
N TYR A 191 4.49 -21.01 0.20
CA TYR A 191 3.81 -21.67 1.30
C TYR A 191 2.33 -21.31 1.34
N SER A 192 1.47 -22.31 1.53
CA SER A 192 0.01 -22.15 1.57
C SER A 192 -0.57 -21.40 0.34
N GLY A 193 0.01 -21.63 -0.85
CA GLY A 193 -0.43 -20.99 -2.08
C GLY A 193 0.02 -19.54 -2.28
N ALA A 194 0.85 -19.00 -1.39
CA ALA A 194 1.39 -17.65 -1.47
C ALA A 194 2.93 -17.66 -1.52
N ALA A 195 3.52 -16.85 -2.40
CA ALA A 195 4.95 -16.62 -2.43
C ALA A 195 5.37 -15.80 -1.19
N GLN A 196 6.36 -16.27 -0.46
CA GLN A 196 6.89 -15.58 0.72
C GLN A 196 8.04 -14.67 0.30
N VAL A 197 7.97 -13.41 0.66
CA VAL A 197 8.94 -12.39 0.28
C VAL A 197 9.39 -11.64 1.54
N GLU A 198 10.69 -11.67 1.76
CA GLU A 198 11.35 -10.90 2.80
C GLU A 198 11.42 -9.43 2.39
N ILE A 199 11.07 -8.54 3.32
CA ILE A 199 11.12 -7.10 3.09
C ILE A 199 11.53 -6.37 4.38
N ALA A 200 12.63 -5.66 4.30
CA ALA A 200 13.12 -4.85 5.40
C ALA A 200 12.29 -3.57 5.59
N ASN A 201 12.36 -3.01 6.80
CA ASN A 201 11.70 -1.75 7.17
C ASN A 201 10.16 -1.80 7.08
N THR A 202 9.55 -2.92 7.42
CA THR A 202 8.10 -2.99 7.58
C THR A 202 7.63 -2.05 8.70
N PRO A 203 6.40 -1.50 8.62
CA PRO A 203 5.87 -0.66 9.68
C PRO A 203 5.82 -1.39 11.03
N ILE A 204 6.12 -0.67 12.10
CA ILE A 204 5.94 -1.14 13.48
C ILE A 204 4.85 -0.29 14.14
N ILE A 205 3.83 -0.94 14.67
CA ILE A 205 2.72 -0.29 15.35
C ILE A 205 2.94 -0.36 16.86
N ASN A 206 2.87 0.80 17.50
CA ASN A 206 2.88 0.93 18.95
C ASN A 206 1.48 1.29 19.43
N THR A 207 0.89 0.44 20.29
CA THR A 207 -0.50 0.58 20.75
C THR A 207 -0.61 1.30 22.12
N THR A 208 0.41 2.04 22.55
CA THR A 208 0.36 2.86 23.77
C THR A 208 -0.69 3.96 23.62
N GLY A 209 -1.60 4.07 24.58
CA GLY A 209 -2.67 5.07 24.56
C GLY A 209 -3.87 4.72 23.66
N MET A 210 -3.96 3.49 23.17
CA MET A 210 -5.08 3.01 22.37
C MET A 210 -6.36 2.94 23.19
N ASP A 211 -7.48 3.46 22.65
CA ASP A 211 -8.81 3.30 23.25
C ASP A 211 -9.33 1.87 23.06
N ALA A 212 -9.94 1.32 24.11
CA ALA A 212 -10.48 -0.04 24.10
C ALA A 212 -11.78 -0.18 23.29
N ALA A 213 -12.55 0.90 23.13
CA ALA A 213 -13.83 0.90 22.41
C ALA A 213 -14.12 2.28 21.78
N PRO A 214 -13.30 2.73 20.82
CA PRO A 214 -13.50 4.03 20.22
C PRO A 214 -14.80 4.05 19.41
N THR A 215 -15.48 5.18 19.39
CA THR A 215 -16.69 5.40 18.62
C THR A 215 -16.37 6.34 17.46
N ILE A 216 -16.81 5.99 16.27
CA ILE A 216 -16.69 6.82 15.07
C ILE A 216 -18.07 7.21 14.55
N SER A 217 -18.16 8.40 13.98
CA SER A 217 -19.35 8.88 13.30
C SER A 217 -19.02 9.20 11.85
N ALA A 218 -19.81 8.68 10.93
CA ALA A 218 -19.68 8.87 9.49
C ALA A 218 -20.93 9.45 8.88
N GLN A 219 -20.80 10.37 7.94
CA GLN A 219 -21.93 10.77 7.10
C GLN A 219 -22.25 9.64 6.11
N VAL A 220 -23.54 9.35 5.94
CA VAL A 220 -24.01 8.37 4.97
C VAL A 220 -24.02 8.93 3.57
N ILE A 221 -23.76 8.07 2.58
CA ILE A 221 -24.01 8.32 1.17
C ILE A 221 -25.32 7.65 0.82
N LYS A 222 -26.26 8.40 0.22
CA LYS A 222 -27.58 7.89 -0.17
C LYS A 222 -27.74 7.88 -1.68
N ASP A 223 -28.51 6.91 -2.18
CA ASP A 223 -28.94 6.87 -3.57
C ASP A 223 -30.15 7.80 -3.82
N ALA A 224 -30.66 7.83 -5.08
CA ALA A 224 -31.80 8.62 -5.48
C ALA A 224 -33.10 8.22 -4.74
N ASP A 225 -33.19 6.99 -4.24
CA ASP A 225 -34.31 6.46 -3.49
C ASP A 225 -34.13 6.57 -1.97
N ASN A 226 -33.13 7.38 -1.54
CA ASN A 226 -32.80 7.64 -0.15
C ASN A 226 -32.27 6.41 0.64
N ASN A 227 -31.83 5.33 -0.04
CA ASN A 227 -31.18 4.21 0.63
C ASN A 227 -29.72 4.51 0.91
N VAL A 228 -29.21 4.03 2.04
CA VAL A 228 -27.80 4.20 2.40
C VAL A 228 -26.95 3.23 1.59
N ILE A 229 -26.11 3.74 0.71
CA ILE A 229 -25.22 2.99 -0.18
C ILE A 229 -23.75 3.04 0.22
N GLY A 230 -23.39 3.86 1.20
CA GLY A 230 -22.01 3.99 1.65
C GLY A 230 -21.87 4.92 2.83
N LEU A 231 -20.65 5.06 3.30
CA LEU A 231 -20.24 5.99 4.32
C LEU A 231 -19.11 6.85 3.77
N LYS A 232 -19.19 8.16 3.96
CA LYS A 232 -18.13 9.09 3.56
C LYS A 232 -16.85 8.81 4.34
N PRO A 233 -15.68 9.19 3.79
CA PRO A 233 -14.42 9.08 4.51
C PRO A 233 -14.48 9.76 5.87
N ILE A 234 -13.98 9.09 6.90
CA ILE A 234 -13.96 9.61 8.27
C ILE A 234 -12.59 10.25 8.49
N LYS A 235 -12.53 11.57 8.38
CA LYS A 235 -11.29 12.34 8.55
C LYS A 235 -11.02 12.74 10.02
N THR A 236 -12.08 12.94 10.80
CA THR A 236 -11.97 13.35 12.19
C THR A 236 -12.65 12.32 13.08
N VAL A 237 -11.95 11.80 14.05
CA VAL A 237 -12.48 10.89 15.05
C VAL A 237 -12.80 11.69 16.30
N SER A 238 -14.09 11.91 16.52
CA SER A 238 -14.58 12.46 17.78
C SER A 238 -14.71 11.31 18.78
N GLY A 239 -13.63 10.99 19.48
CA GLY A 239 -13.71 10.05 20.58
C GLY A 239 -14.34 10.73 21.80
N SER A 240 -15.39 10.16 22.35
CA SER A 240 -15.89 10.50 23.68
C SER A 240 -15.09 9.82 24.81
N GLY A 241 -14.00 9.15 24.45
CA GLY A 241 -13.11 8.42 25.36
C GLY A 241 -11.78 9.13 25.57
N THR A 242 -11.08 8.76 26.62
CA THR A 242 -9.74 9.27 26.98
C THR A 242 -8.62 8.75 26.08
N GLY A 243 -8.93 7.87 25.12
CA GLY A 243 -7.99 7.26 24.18
C GLY A 243 -8.17 7.76 22.75
N SER A 244 -7.14 7.61 21.94
CA SER A 244 -7.14 7.97 20.52
C SER A 244 -7.13 6.74 19.62
N LEU A 245 -7.63 6.90 18.39
CA LEU A 245 -7.34 5.96 17.32
C LEU A 245 -5.86 6.04 16.95
N ILE A 246 -5.19 4.91 16.92
CA ILE A 246 -3.79 4.83 16.54
C ILE A 246 -3.69 4.42 15.09
N ALA A 247 -2.86 5.10 14.33
CA ALA A 247 -2.61 4.79 12.93
C ALA A 247 -2.05 3.37 12.76
N GLY A 248 -2.59 2.63 11.80
CA GLY A 248 -2.20 1.25 11.50
C GLY A 248 -2.87 0.19 12.36
N VAL A 249 -3.60 0.55 13.43
CA VAL A 249 -4.33 -0.43 14.25
C VAL A 249 -5.58 -0.89 13.52
N PRO A 250 -5.82 -2.22 13.44
CA PRO A 250 -7.04 -2.79 12.88
C PRO A 250 -8.18 -2.79 13.90
N TYR A 251 -9.33 -2.28 13.50
CA TYR A 251 -10.55 -2.24 14.30
C TYR A 251 -11.66 -3.03 13.60
N LYS A 252 -12.31 -3.89 14.34
CA LYS A 252 -13.52 -4.56 13.90
C LYS A 252 -14.70 -3.58 14.02
N VAL A 253 -15.50 -3.48 12.96
CA VAL A 253 -16.73 -2.69 12.96
C VAL A 253 -17.89 -3.58 13.37
N THR A 254 -18.53 -3.24 14.48
CA THR A 254 -19.66 -4.04 15.00
C THR A 254 -20.86 -3.98 14.04
N GLY A 255 -21.39 -5.15 13.66
CA GLY A 255 -22.58 -5.27 12.83
C GLY A 255 -22.36 -5.18 11.33
N LEU A 256 -21.12 -4.98 10.85
CA LEU A 256 -20.82 -4.97 9.44
C LEU A 256 -20.01 -6.20 9.03
N LYS A 257 -20.37 -6.81 7.91
CA LYS A 257 -19.67 -7.93 7.30
C LYS A 257 -18.96 -7.48 6.01
N ILE A 258 -17.84 -8.10 5.71
CA ILE A 258 -17.15 -7.86 4.45
C ILE A 258 -17.83 -8.67 3.34
N ARG A 259 -17.98 -8.08 2.17
CA ARG A 259 -18.38 -8.77 0.96
C ARG A 259 -17.17 -9.38 0.27
N ALA A 260 -17.29 -10.61 -0.22
CA ALA A 260 -16.22 -11.26 -0.99
C ALA A 260 -15.88 -10.47 -2.28
N ALA A 261 -14.68 -10.67 -2.82
CA ALA A 261 -14.25 -10.02 -4.06
C ALA A 261 -15.15 -10.37 -5.26
N SER A 262 -15.68 -11.60 -5.28
CA SER A 262 -16.69 -12.07 -6.25
C SER A 262 -18.06 -11.41 -6.12
N GLY A 263 -18.29 -10.59 -5.08
CA GLY A 263 -19.59 -9.97 -4.80
C GLY A 263 -20.56 -10.84 -3.98
N ILE A 264 -20.12 -11.99 -3.47
CA ILE A 264 -20.92 -12.88 -2.63
C ILE A 264 -20.89 -12.42 -1.16
N GLU A 265 -21.97 -12.64 -0.43
CA GLU A 265 -22.04 -12.38 1.01
C GLU A 265 -21.04 -13.26 1.77
N SER A 266 -20.40 -12.69 2.77
CA SER A 266 -19.42 -13.38 3.61
C SER A 266 -19.78 -13.26 5.09
N ASP A 267 -19.50 -14.29 5.88
CA ASP A 267 -19.66 -14.27 7.34
C ASP A 267 -18.54 -13.53 8.07
N LYS A 268 -17.55 -13.03 7.35
CA LYS A 268 -16.39 -12.38 7.95
C LYS A 268 -16.72 -10.94 8.37
N ASP A 269 -16.24 -10.58 9.55
CA ASP A 269 -16.37 -9.21 10.05
C ASP A 269 -15.51 -8.24 9.22
N TYR A 270 -16.04 -7.05 8.97
CA TYR A 270 -15.32 -6.00 8.30
C TYR A 270 -14.34 -5.32 9.26
N ILE A 271 -13.11 -5.17 8.81
CA ILE A 271 -12.04 -4.52 9.56
C ILE A 271 -11.72 -3.19 8.89
N VAL A 272 -11.66 -2.13 9.66
CA VAL A 272 -11.18 -0.82 9.23
C VAL A 272 -9.84 -0.54 9.88
N ILE A 273 -8.97 0.11 9.15
CA ILE A 273 -7.68 0.55 9.66
C ILE A 273 -7.61 2.07 9.51
N TYR A 274 -7.48 2.76 10.63
CA TYR A 274 -7.23 4.20 10.66
C TYR A 274 -5.78 4.43 10.26
N ASN A 275 -5.55 5.17 9.19
CA ASN A 275 -4.20 5.39 8.68
C ASN A 275 -4.07 6.74 7.98
N LYS A 276 -2.83 7.17 7.76
CA LYS A 276 -2.52 8.34 6.94
C LYS A 276 -2.78 8.06 5.45
N GLU A 277 -3.16 9.09 4.72
CA GLU A 277 -3.34 9.07 3.27
C GLU A 277 -2.74 10.33 2.68
N LEU A 278 -1.99 10.19 1.61
CA LEU A 278 -1.51 11.33 0.84
C LEU A 278 -2.69 11.97 0.10
N THR A 279 -2.98 13.23 0.41
CA THR A 279 -4.14 13.97 -0.13
C THR A 279 -3.76 15.08 -1.09
N GLY A 280 -2.48 15.43 -1.18
CA GLY A 280 -2.01 16.47 -2.07
C GLY A 280 -0.66 17.02 -1.65
N VAL A 281 -0.40 18.27 -2.02
CA VAL A 281 0.79 19.03 -1.65
C VAL A 281 0.40 20.43 -1.19
N ASP A 282 1.18 20.96 -0.26
CA ASP A 282 1.04 22.34 0.23
C ASP A 282 1.56 23.38 -0.79
N GLY A 283 1.48 24.66 -0.41
CA GLY A 283 2.01 25.77 -1.22
C GLY A 283 3.52 25.68 -1.47
N ASN A 284 4.27 25.02 -0.61
CA ASN A 284 5.72 24.82 -0.70
C ASN A 284 6.08 23.50 -1.42
N LYS A 285 5.08 22.76 -1.93
CA LYS A 285 5.24 21.47 -2.61
C LYS A 285 5.67 20.33 -1.69
N ASN A 286 5.43 20.43 -0.38
CA ASN A 286 5.58 19.32 0.54
C ASN A 286 4.33 18.43 0.52
N PRO A 287 4.47 17.10 0.69
CA PRO A 287 3.34 16.20 0.75
C PRO A 287 2.44 16.52 1.96
N VAL A 288 1.13 16.49 1.74
CA VAL A 288 0.11 16.68 2.78
C VAL A 288 -0.60 15.36 3.03
N TYR A 289 -0.66 14.96 4.29
CA TYR A 289 -1.30 13.73 4.72
C TYR A 289 -2.51 14.02 5.59
N ASP A 290 -3.63 13.38 5.28
CA ASP A 290 -4.80 13.32 6.15
C ASP A 290 -4.86 11.95 6.83
N TYR A 291 -5.27 11.93 8.09
CA TYR A 291 -5.55 10.69 8.81
C TYR A 291 -7.04 10.38 8.76
N GLY A 292 -7.38 9.12 8.54
CA GLY A 292 -8.78 8.75 8.49
C GLY A 292 -9.03 7.29 8.12
N ILE A 293 -10.32 7.00 7.98
CA ILE A 293 -10.84 5.75 7.44
C ILE A 293 -11.39 6.08 6.05
N PRO A 294 -11.01 5.33 5.00
CA PRO A 294 -11.46 5.61 3.64
C PRO A 294 -12.97 5.45 3.47
N GLU A 295 -13.51 5.90 2.35
CA GLU A 295 -14.91 5.69 1.97
C GLU A 295 -15.26 4.20 2.02
N LEU A 296 -16.40 3.88 2.64
CA LEU A 296 -16.90 2.52 2.77
C LEU A 296 -18.17 2.39 1.92
N ARG A 297 -18.24 1.34 1.09
CA ARG A 297 -19.37 1.06 0.21
C ARG A 297 -20.18 -0.09 0.75
N LEU A 298 -21.50 0.11 0.81
CA LEU A 298 -22.46 -0.85 1.36
C LEU A 298 -23.31 -1.47 0.24
N THR A 299 -23.68 -2.73 0.42
CA THR A 299 -24.75 -3.35 -0.40
C THR A 299 -26.08 -2.76 -0.02
N VAL A 300 -26.87 -2.36 -1.01
CA VAL A 300 -28.24 -1.91 -0.79
C VAL A 300 -29.15 -3.12 -0.63
N LYS A 301 -29.73 -3.28 0.56
CA LYS A 301 -30.67 -4.38 0.85
C LYS A 301 -31.98 -4.15 0.10
N GLY A 302 -32.45 -5.17 -0.63
CA GLY A 302 -33.78 -5.18 -1.25
C GLY A 302 -33.88 -4.84 -2.73
N LYS A 303 -32.78 -4.38 -3.37
CA LYS A 303 -32.79 -4.08 -4.83
C LYS A 303 -32.41 -5.26 -5.73
N GLY A 304 -32.23 -6.48 -5.21
CA GLY A 304 -31.94 -7.69 -6.02
C GLY A 304 -30.63 -7.63 -6.83
N THR A 305 -29.92 -6.54 -6.78
CA THR A 305 -28.65 -6.33 -7.45
C THR A 305 -27.54 -6.64 -6.46
N ASN A 306 -26.89 -7.77 -6.67
CA ASN A 306 -25.58 -8.00 -6.06
C ASN A 306 -24.64 -6.91 -6.54
N ASN A 307 -24.43 -5.89 -5.74
CA ASN A 307 -23.44 -4.87 -6.04
C ASN A 307 -22.05 -5.45 -5.73
N ALA A 308 -21.44 -6.08 -6.72
CA ALA A 308 -20.13 -6.70 -6.61
C ALA A 308 -19.04 -5.72 -6.13
N ASN A 309 -19.27 -4.42 -6.33
CA ASN A 309 -18.37 -3.34 -5.92
C ASN A 309 -18.62 -2.84 -4.49
N ALA A 310 -19.62 -3.36 -3.79
CA ALA A 310 -19.79 -3.05 -2.38
C ALA A 310 -18.77 -3.80 -1.54
N TRP A 311 -18.10 -3.11 -0.63
CA TRP A 311 -17.10 -3.70 0.24
C TRP A 311 -17.68 -4.32 1.51
N MET A 312 -18.90 -3.90 1.88
CA MET A 312 -19.57 -4.33 3.10
C MET A 312 -21.01 -4.71 2.85
N GLU A 313 -21.51 -5.69 3.64
CA GLU A 313 -22.92 -6.02 3.70
C GLU A 313 -23.67 -5.02 4.57
N HIS A 314 -24.84 -4.57 4.08
CA HIS A 314 -25.75 -3.79 4.88
C HIS A 314 -26.54 -4.72 5.84
N ASN A 315 -25.87 -5.29 6.80
CA ASN A 315 -26.54 -6.00 7.89
C ASN A 315 -26.98 -4.97 8.91
N THR A 316 -28.23 -4.51 8.82
CA THR A 316 -28.83 -3.59 9.76
C THR A 316 -27.75 -2.72 10.44
N LEU A 317 -27.59 -1.50 9.96
CA LEU A 317 -26.80 -0.48 10.68
C LEU A 317 -27.41 -0.37 12.08
N THR A 318 -27.06 -1.29 12.96
CA THR A 318 -27.51 -1.34 14.36
C THR A 318 -26.87 -0.24 15.21
N GLY A 319 -26.04 0.58 14.58
CA GLY A 319 -25.65 1.88 15.12
C GLY A 319 -26.77 2.88 14.84
N ALA A 320 -27.15 3.67 15.82
CA ALA A 320 -28.16 4.67 15.69
C ALA A 320 -27.90 5.58 14.47
N LEU A 321 -28.67 5.37 13.39
CA LEU A 321 -28.82 6.34 12.32
C LEU A 321 -29.55 7.53 12.91
N SER A 322 -28.86 8.63 13.15
CA SER A 322 -29.45 9.90 13.49
C SER A 322 -29.38 10.80 12.25
N GLY A 323 -30.46 10.84 11.50
CA GLY A 323 -30.52 11.57 10.22
C GLY A 323 -29.56 11.00 9.18
N ASP A 324 -28.55 11.81 8.78
CA ASP A 324 -27.54 11.44 7.78
C ASP A 324 -26.20 11.00 8.43
N VAL A 325 -26.20 10.72 9.72
CA VAL A 325 -25.00 10.28 10.44
C VAL A 325 -25.20 8.88 11.00
N ALA A 326 -24.25 8.01 10.72
CA ALA A 326 -24.13 6.68 11.30
C ALA A 326 -23.03 6.65 12.34
N THR A 327 -23.29 6.15 13.54
CA THR A 327 -22.31 6.03 14.62
C THR A 327 -22.02 4.57 14.88
N PHE A 328 -20.74 4.20 14.94
CA PHE A 328 -20.26 2.84 15.14
C PHE A 328 -19.30 2.74 16.31
N THR A 329 -19.41 1.65 17.04
CA THR A 329 -18.40 1.26 18.02
C THR A 329 -17.38 0.35 17.33
N LEU A 330 -16.12 0.66 17.52
CA LEU A 330 -14.99 -0.11 17.01
C LEU A 330 -14.40 -0.96 18.13
N THR A 331 -13.98 -2.16 17.77
CA THR A 331 -13.26 -3.06 18.69
C THR A 331 -11.85 -3.27 18.16
N PRO A 332 -10.79 -2.84 18.87
CA PRO A 332 -9.42 -3.07 18.42
C PRO A 332 -9.10 -4.56 18.45
N LEU A 333 -8.34 -5.02 17.47
CA LEU A 333 -7.87 -6.41 17.40
C LEU A 333 -6.50 -6.60 18.07
N LEU A 334 -5.78 -5.50 18.32
CA LEU A 334 -4.48 -5.52 19.01
C LEU A 334 -4.67 -5.25 20.51
N THR A 335 -3.74 -5.75 21.30
CA THR A 335 -3.71 -5.47 22.76
C THR A 335 -3.01 -4.12 22.99
N ALA A 336 -3.54 -3.33 23.92
CA ALA A 336 -2.94 -2.04 24.28
C ALA A 336 -1.53 -2.19 24.89
N SER A 337 -0.72 -1.14 24.77
CA SER A 337 0.64 -1.06 25.32
C SER A 337 1.59 -2.17 24.82
N LYS A 338 1.44 -2.55 23.55
CA LYS A 338 2.28 -3.55 22.89
C LYS A 338 2.83 -3.01 21.58
N LYS A 339 3.90 -3.65 21.08
CA LYS A 339 4.49 -3.41 19.75
C LYS A 339 4.20 -4.58 18.83
N TYR A 340 3.84 -4.27 17.60
CA TYR A 340 3.55 -5.26 16.56
C TYR A 340 4.33 -4.95 15.29
N ALA A 341 4.98 -5.96 14.73
CA ALA A 341 5.48 -5.90 13.36
C ALA A 341 4.33 -6.11 12.39
N VAL A 342 4.30 -5.30 11.33
CA VAL A 342 3.27 -5.37 10.29
C VAL A 342 3.83 -6.09 9.08
N GLY A 343 3.06 -7.03 8.55
CA GLY A 343 3.27 -7.63 7.24
C GLY A 343 2.00 -7.56 6.42
N GLN A 344 2.05 -7.99 5.17
CA GLN A 344 0.90 -8.00 4.28
C GLN A 344 0.92 -9.23 3.38
N CYS A 345 -0.23 -9.89 3.25
CA CYS A 345 -0.47 -10.89 2.22
C CYS A 345 -1.52 -10.33 1.24
N ARG A 346 -1.20 -10.28 -0.06
CA ARG A 346 -2.07 -9.69 -1.07
C ARG A 346 -1.92 -10.33 -2.44
N THR A 347 -2.85 -10.06 -3.33
CA THR A 347 -2.64 -10.32 -4.76
C THR A 347 -1.70 -9.28 -5.37
N GLN A 348 -1.09 -9.60 -6.49
CA GLN A 348 -0.26 -8.62 -7.20
C GLN A 348 -1.11 -7.46 -7.74
N ASP A 349 -2.33 -7.77 -8.15
CA ASP A 349 -3.24 -6.82 -8.78
C ASP A 349 -3.89 -5.84 -7.80
N CYS A 350 -3.81 -6.09 -6.50
CA CYS A 350 -4.46 -5.24 -5.52
C CYS A 350 -3.72 -3.92 -5.25
N LEU A 351 -2.41 -3.83 -5.52
CA LEU A 351 -1.63 -2.60 -5.41
C LEU A 351 -1.37 -2.00 -6.80
N GLY A 352 -1.91 -0.81 -7.04
CA GLY A 352 -1.55 0.03 -8.17
C GLY A 352 -0.25 0.78 -7.90
N TYR A 353 0.71 0.69 -8.81
CA TYR A 353 1.95 1.46 -8.75
C TYR A 353 2.39 1.80 -10.17
N ASP A 354 2.53 3.08 -10.42
CA ASP A 354 2.98 3.60 -11.70
C ASP A 354 4.02 4.70 -11.49
N GLN A 355 4.95 4.79 -12.42
CA GLN A 355 6.00 5.80 -12.42
C GLN A 355 5.89 6.71 -13.64
N TYR A 356 6.28 7.96 -13.46
CA TYR A 356 6.10 8.99 -14.48
C TYR A 356 7.39 9.70 -14.84
N LYS A 357 7.47 10.08 -16.12
CA LYS A 357 8.53 10.92 -16.67
C LYS A 357 8.05 12.34 -16.78
N PHE A 358 8.51 13.20 -15.91
CA PHE A 358 8.25 14.64 -16.03
C PHE A 358 9.32 15.36 -16.83
N GLY A 359 8.96 16.53 -17.35
CA GLY A 359 9.90 17.47 -17.95
C GLY A 359 11.01 17.91 -16.98
N ASN A 360 12.01 18.61 -17.48
CA ASN A 360 13.10 19.11 -16.67
C ASN A 360 12.61 20.21 -15.73
N LEU A 361 13.17 20.27 -14.53
CA LEU A 361 12.98 21.43 -13.67
C LEU A 361 13.65 22.66 -14.31
N PRO A 362 13.05 23.85 -14.14
CA PRO A 362 13.67 25.09 -14.60
C PRO A 362 15.07 25.26 -14.00
N GLY A 363 16.03 25.63 -14.83
CA GLY A 363 17.43 25.85 -14.42
C GLY A 363 18.30 24.58 -14.39
N SER A 364 17.77 23.41 -14.81
CA SER A 364 18.64 22.25 -15.04
C SER A 364 19.43 22.42 -16.32
N ASP A 365 20.76 22.29 -16.21
CA ASP A 365 21.70 22.40 -17.33
C ASP A 365 21.74 21.12 -18.16
N ASP A 366 21.60 19.96 -17.50
CA ASP A 366 21.58 18.65 -18.11
C ASP A 366 20.61 17.72 -17.37
N SER A 367 20.01 16.80 -18.08
CA SER A 367 19.12 15.80 -17.48
C SER A 367 19.08 14.54 -18.32
N ASP A 368 18.99 13.41 -17.63
CA ASP A 368 18.82 12.10 -18.27
C ASP A 368 17.80 11.25 -17.50
N VAL A 369 17.17 10.33 -18.18
CA VAL A 369 16.14 9.43 -17.63
C VAL A 369 16.47 8.01 -18.05
N ALA A 370 16.55 7.11 -17.09
CA ALA A 370 16.68 5.69 -17.37
C ALA A 370 15.52 4.90 -16.78
N THR A 371 15.09 3.87 -17.52
CA THR A 371 14.13 2.88 -17.03
C THR A 371 14.79 1.51 -17.11
N VAL A 372 14.84 0.81 -15.97
CA VAL A 372 15.38 -0.55 -15.85
C VAL A 372 14.37 -1.37 -15.04
N ASP A 373 14.01 -2.54 -15.52
CA ASP A 373 13.03 -3.45 -14.90
C ASP A 373 11.70 -2.75 -14.52
N GLY A 374 11.23 -1.82 -15.34
CA GLY A 374 10.03 -1.04 -15.08
C GLY A 374 10.20 0.11 -14.09
N VAL A 375 11.40 0.31 -13.53
CA VAL A 375 11.72 1.40 -12.60
C VAL A 375 12.36 2.55 -13.35
N THR A 376 11.79 3.73 -13.22
CA THR A 376 12.25 4.97 -13.87
C THR A 376 12.90 5.89 -12.86
N VAL A 377 14.15 6.25 -13.10
CA VAL A 377 14.90 7.23 -12.33
C VAL A 377 15.29 8.38 -13.24
N LYS A 378 15.12 9.60 -12.78
CA LYS A 378 15.56 10.80 -13.46
C LYS A 378 16.74 11.42 -12.70
N MET A 379 17.77 11.77 -13.43
CA MET A 379 18.91 12.53 -12.92
C MET A 379 18.90 13.93 -13.54
N MET A 380 19.04 14.94 -12.72
CA MET A 380 19.17 16.33 -13.15
C MET A 380 20.42 16.93 -12.55
N GLN A 381 21.05 17.80 -13.34
CA GLN A 381 22.25 18.51 -12.95
C GLN A 381 22.00 20.00 -13.04
N PHE A 382 22.45 20.72 -12.01
CA PHE A 382 22.37 22.17 -11.93
C PHE A 382 23.78 22.69 -11.63
N ASN A 383 24.23 23.71 -12.36
CA ASN A 383 25.52 24.35 -12.12
C ASN A 383 25.29 25.71 -11.48
N ASN A 384 25.91 25.94 -10.34
CA ASN A 384 25.94 27.26 -9.73
C ASN A 384 27.27 27.93 -10.08
N GLY A 385 27.29 28.67 -11.19
CA GLY A 385 28.50 29.28 -11.73
C GLY A 385 29.15 30.34 -10.82
N LYS A 386 28.45 30.84 -9.79
CA LYS A 386 29.04 31.80 -8.84
C LYS A 386 29.89 31.14 -7.77
N ASN A 387 29.51 29.95 -7.34
CA ASN A 387 30.17 29.27 -6.20
C ASN A 387 31.02 28.06 -6.63
N GLY A 388 31.04 27.74 -7.93
CA GLY A 388 31.75 26.57 -8.42
C GLY A 388 31.16 25.23 -7.97
N VAL A 389 29.91 25.24 -7.51
CA VAL A 389 29.21 24.08 -6.99
C VAL A 389 28.27 23.49 -8.04
N LYS A 390 28.31 22.16 -8.17
CA LYS A 390 27.45 21.38 -9.04
C LYS A 390 26.47 20.58 -8.18
N LEU A 391 25.17 20.80 -8.38
CA LEU A 391 24.13 20.03 -7.73
C LEU A 391 23.68 18.87 -8.63
N ILE A 392 23.74 17.66 -8.12
CA ILE A 392 23.17 16.48 -8.77
C ILE A 392 21.95 16.04 -7.98
N ARG A 393 20.84 15.84 -8.68
CA ARG A 393 19.57 15.42 -8.11
C ARG A 393 19.04 14.17 -8.81
N LEU A 394 18.66 13.18 -8.01
CA LEU A 394 17.93 11.98 -8.46
C LEU A 394 16.48 12.09 -8.03
N ASP A 395 15.56 11.87 -8.94
CA ASP A 395 14.12 11.93 -8.72
C ASP A 395 13.43 10.62 -9.11
N MET A 396 12.45 10.24 -8.29
CA MET A 396 11.45 9.22 -8.63
C MET A 396 10.06 9.83 -8.46
N THR A 397 9.28 9.88 -9.53
CA THR A 397 7.90 10.35 -9.49
C THR A 397 6.98 9.15 -9.71
N PHE A 398 6.04 8.97 -8.81
CA PHE A 398 5.19 7.79 -8.78
C PHE A 398 3.79 8.09 -8.26
N CYS A 399 2.92 7.13 -8.44
CA CYS A 399 1.59 7.09 -7.87
C CYS A 399 1.37 5.67 -7.32
N ALA A 400 0.91 5.54 -6.09
CA ALA A 400 0.69 4.24 -5.48
C ALA A 400 -0.58 4.23 -4.64
N LYS A 401 -1.43 3.22 -4.82
CA LYS A 401 -2.64 3.02 -4.03
C LYS A 401 -3.04 1.56 -3.97
N LEU A 402 -3.49 1.12 -2.81
CA LEU A 402 -4.19 -0.15 -2.68
C LEU A 402 -5.61 0.02 -3.25
N TYR A 403 -5.92 -0.77 -4.29
CA TYR A 403 -7.18 -0.68 -5.03
C TYR A 403 -8.33 -1.38 -4.33
N ASP A 404 -8.20 -2.68 -4.14
CA ASP A 404 -9.24 -3.46 -3.49
C ASP A 404 -8.76 -3.95 -2.12
N HIS A 405 -9.34 -3.39 -1.07
CA HIS A 405 -9.02 -3.74 0.30
C HIS A 405 -9.31 -5.21 0.64
N ARG A 406 -10.19 -5.87 -0.13
CA ARG A 406 -10.57 -7.27 0.06
C ARG A 406 -9.48 -8.23 -0.40
N GLU A 407 -8.68 -7.82 -1.38
CA GLU A 407 -7.58 -8.60 -1.96
C GLU A 407 -6.28 -8.51 -1.14
N SER A 408 -6.36 -7.97 0.05
CA SER A 408 -5.24 -7.77 0.95
C SER A 408 -5.60 -8.11 2.38
N VAL A 409 -4.66 -8.71 3.09
CA VAL A 409 -4.72 -9.05 4.51
C VAL A 409 -3.49 -8.47 5.18
N THR A 410 -3.69 -7.63 6.19
CA THR A 410 -2.58 -7.14 7.02
C THR A 410 -2.31 -8.12 8.14
N THR A 411 -1.05 -8.47 8.34
CA THR A 411 -0.63 -9.37 9.41
C THR A 411 0.07 -8.58 10.52
N TYR A 412 -0.21 -8.96 11.76
CA TYR A 412 0.35 -8.34 12.96
C TYR A 412 1.00 -9.41 13.83
N THR A 413 2.28 -9.29 14.07
CA THR A 413 3.05 -10.19 14.93
C THR A 413 3.52 -9.44 16.15
N LEU A 414 3.18 -9.93 17.34
CA LEU A 414 3.58 -9.32 18.61
C LEU A 414 5.10 -9.40 18.77
N LEU A 415 5.73 -8.24 19.02
CA LEU A 415 7.16 -8.12 19.29
C LEU A 415 7.46 -8.05 20.80
N GLY A 416 6.53 -7.54 21.60
CA GLY A 416 6.71 -7.37 23.04
C GLY A 416 5.95 -6.16 23.60
N ASP A 417 6.37 -5.70 24.77
CA ASP A 417 5.82 -4.51 25.43
C ASP A 417 6.27 -3.22 24.71
N ALA A 418 5.42 -2.20 24.77
CA ALA A 418 5.63 -0.92 24.09
C ALA A 418 6.62 -0.01 24.82
#